data_bcf10001e59882160bace2726bbe00ec
#
_entry.id   bcf10001e59882160bace2726bbe00ec
#
_cell.length_a   1.000
_cell.length_b   1.000
_cell.length_c   1.000
_cell.angle_alpha   90.00
_cell.angle_beta   90.00
_cell.angle_gamma   90.00
#
_symmetry.space_group_name_H-M   'P 1'
#
loop_
_entity.id
_entity.type
_entity.pdbx_description
1 polymer ?
#
loop_
_entity_poly.entity_id
_entity_poly.type
_entity_poly.pdbx_seq_one_letter_code
_entity_poly.pdbx_strand_id
1 'polypeptide(L)'
;MDDAAALQLCLERDRLLSDPEFARSPSMCKLLRFLVDYKLSGNSVPLKSYTIATDALGRDANFDSQTDSYPRVQMGRLRRMLDNFYLRKGGENRLLIAPNKYEIILQPIAVSSEDGENLIGRSTVSDASEEMVSKAPELESRPLHEKHSADHNRSHRRFVSILGVCILLVLIGILAYLLWPAQEVDEIAYPRVALDMPERVSGTRPSELSESIENQLVRGLNGFGGIRIFDAKAGKEQKSGYVIRLRYLEASADDIELRLLDGANGEILWSKELNTANEEAFGLALDKAIVALAGQYGEIAQAEISKAENNYSAGYACLLQFDLYVRYREAGKLEPLRSCLRKSMRLFPNDAHLMSVVALARNMSENSGDRSAVKGLGMMLARQAEALDHNSAAANFAVSQSAFFAGDCETGLAWGKKAVELNPLNSRISGYLGLYMIACDIPDGEKYAAQALELDPNADLAIAAAVAFQMLKRGEAQAARELSSEYMASSLRDEPALELTYILSSAMLNDRQEARRAWKSLALRYGLSEKSPPREVLGQWIDSPSLIDDIMTVFDRSGLFGN
;
A
#
# COMPACT_ATOMS: atom_id res chain seq x y z
N MET A 1 1.66 -11.76 36.83
CA MET A 1 1.34 -12.90 35.92
C MET A 1 1.35 -14.14 36.81
N ASP A 2 0.35 -15.00 36.70
CA ASP A 2 0.37 -16.26 37.47
C ASP A 2 1.36 -17.27 36.87
N ASP A 3 1.74 -18.27 37.62
CA ASP A 3 2.74 -19.27 37.21
C ASP A 3 2.27 -20.09 36.00
N ALA A 4 0.96 -20.29 35.83
CA ALA A 4 0.40 -21.02 34.70
C ALA A 4 0.51 -20.24 33.41
N ALA A 5 0.20 -18.94 33.44
CA ALA A 5 0.36 -18.07 32.28
C ALA A 5 1.84 -17.84 31.88
N ALA A 6 2.74 -17.81 32.89
CA ALA A 6 4.16 -17.74 32.65
C ALA A 6 4.69 -19.01 31.94
N LEU A 7 4.24 -20.18 32.38
CA LEU A 7 4.60 -21.46 31.77
C LEU A 7 4.09 -21.53 30.31
N GLN A 8 2.85 -21.15 30.06
CA GLN A 8 2.28 -21.14 28.71
C GLN A 8 3.01 -20.18 27.77
N LEU A 9 3.41 -19.00 28.26
CA LEU A 9 4.20 -18.04 27.52
C LEU A 9 5.57 -18.63 27.12
N CYS A 10 6.23 -19.36 28.03
CA CYS A 10 7.49 -20.05 27.75
C CYS A 10 7.32 -21.17 26.73
N LEU A 11 6.29 -22.01 26.88
CA LEU A 11 6.02 -23.11 25.95
C LEU A 11 5.76 -22.61 24.53
N GLU A 12 5.00 -21.53 24.39
CA GLU A 12 4.70 -20.97 23.08
C GLU A 12 5.92 -20.27 22.46
N ARG A 13 6.75 -19.60 23.25
CA ARG A 13 8.06 -19.09 22.79
C ARG A 13 8.93 -20.23 22.24
N ASP A 14 9.06 -21.32 22.99
CA ASP A 14 9.94 -22.44 22.62
C ASP A 14 9.40 -23.19 21.36
N ARG A 15 8.08 -23.25 21.21
CA ARG A 15 7.41 -23.74 20.02
C ARG A 15 7.76 -22.90 18.79
N LEU A 16 7.70 -21.57 18.89
CA LEU A 16 8.08 -20.64 17.85
C LEU A 16 9.56 -20.74 17.49
N LEU A 17 10.44 -20.77 18.48
CA LEU A 17 11.89 -20.86 18.28
C LEU A 17 12.34 -22.19 17.66
N SER A 18 11.52 -23.26 17.80
CA SER A 18 11.76 -24.56 17.16
C SER A 18 11.28 -24.63 15.72
N ASP A 19 10.54 -23.62 15.23
CA ASP A 19 10.10 -23.56 13.84
C ASP A 19 11.28 -23.21 12.91
N PRO A 20 11.47 -23.95 11.79
CA PRO A 20 12.57 -23.72 10.86
C PRO A 20 12.64 -22.29 10.29
N GLU A 21 11.52 -21.60 10.12
CA GLU A 21 11.51 -20.22 9.62
C GLU A 21 12.00 -19.22 10.67
N PHE A 22 11.59 -19.41 11.95
CA PHE A 22 12.14 -18.61 13.03
C PHE A 22 13.65 -18.87 13.20
N ALA A 23 14.07 -20.14 13.14
CA ALA A 23 15.46 -20.54 13.31
C ALA A 23 16.38 -19.90 12.24
N ARG A 24 15.87 -19.62 11.04
CA ARG A 24 16.63 -18.93 9.96
C ARG A 24 16.91 -17.46 10.25
N SER A 25 16.25 -16.84 11.22
CA SER A 25 16.43 -15.43 11.55
C SER A 25 16.92 -15.24 12.99
N PRO A 26 18.23 -15.32 13.24
CA PRO A 26 18.80 -15.21 14.60
C PRO A 26 18.40 -13.91 15.31
N SER A 27 18.29 -12.80 14.58
CA SER A 27 17.86 -11.52 15.14
C SER A 27 16.40 -11.54 15.62
N MET A 28 15.50 -12.23 14.90
CA MET A 28 14.10 -12.38 15.33
C MET A 28 13.97 -13.33 16.51
N CYS A 29 14.74 -14.41 16.53
CA CYS A 29 14.81 -15.30 17.70
C CYS A 29 15.28 -14.55 18.95
N LYS A 30 16.31 -13.70 18.80
CA LYS A 30 16.84 -12.88 19.88
C LYS A 30 15.80 -11.86 20.38
N LEU A 31 15.13 -11.19 19.44
CA LEU A 31 14.10 -10.22 19.76
C LEU A 31 12.89 -10.88 20.46
N LEU A 32 12.42 -12.03 19.98
CA LEU A 32 11.33 -12.77 20.60
C LEU A 32 11.68 -13.21 22.02
N ARG A 33 12.88 -13.78 22.24
CA ARG A 33 13.35 -14.13 23.59
C ARG A 33 13.36 -12.93 24.52
N PHE A 34 13.95 -11.82 24.07
CA PHE A 34 14.02 -10.60 24.86
C PHE A 34 12.63 -10.10 25.29
N LEU A 35 11.65 -10.06 24.39
CA LEU A 35 10.29 -9.60 24.71
C LEU A 35 9.58 -10.53 25.70
N VAL A 36 9.74 -11.84 25.55
CA VAL A 36 9.16 -12.82 26.47
C VAL A 36 9.82 -12.72 27.84
N ASP A 37 11.15 -12.68 27.90
CA ASP A 37 11.91 -12.58 29.15
C ASP A 37 11.60 -11.26 29.89
N TYR A 38 11.43 -10.16 29.14
CA TYR A 38 11.00 -8.88 29.71
C TYR A 38 9.60 -8.95 30.30
N LYS A 39 8.67 -9.64 29.66
CA LYS A 39 7.30 -9.88 30.19
C LYS A 39 7.32 -10.76 31.44
N LEU A 40 8.15 -11.80 31.45
CA LEU A 40 8.32 -12.73 32.58
C LEU A 40 8.95 -12.07 33.81
N SER A 41 9.87 -11.09 33.59
CA SER A 41 10.52 -10.35 34.67
C SER A 41 9.58 -9.45 35.48
N GLY A 42 8.30 -9.32 35.06
CA GLY A 42 7.30 -8.50 35.75
C GLY A 42 7.57 -7.00 35.67
N ASN A 43 8.44 -6.56 34.80
CA ASN A 43 8.74 -5.15 34.60
C ASN A 43 7.50 -4.38 34.15
N SER A 44 7.10 -3.37 34.91
CA SER A 44 5.95 -2.51 34.63
C SER A 44 6.30 -1.30 33.74
N VAL A 45 7.59 -1.07 33.47
CA VAL A 45 8.05 0.04 32.64
C VAL A 45 7.83 -0.30 31.16
N PRO A 46 7.14 0.54 30.36
CA PRO A 46 6.98 0.27 28.94
C PRO A 46 8.34 0.23 28.22
N LEU A 47 8.56 -0.78 27.37
CA LEU A 47 9.72 -0.86 26.50
C LEU A 47 9.75 0.32 25.52
N LYS A 48 10.93 0.92 25.36
CA LYS A 48 11.18 2.00 24.39
C LYS A 48 11.99 1.48 23.21
N SER A 49 11.95 2.20 22.07
CA SER A 49 12.72 1.88 20.87
C SER A 49 14.22 1.74 21.16
N TYR A 50 14.77 2.60 22.02
CA TYR A 50 16.17 2.55 22.42
C TYR A 50 16.52 1.20 23.08
N THR A 51 15.76 0.76 24.08
CA THR A 51 15.97 -0.52 24.77
C THR A 51 15.87 -1.71 23.81
N ILE A 52 14.92 -1.67 22.85
CA ILE A 52 14.85 -2.70 21.79
C ILE A 52 16.11 -2.70 20.93
N ALA A 53 16.60 -1.53 20.54
CA ALA A 53 17.79 -1.42 19.70
C ALA A 53 19.04 -1.95 20.38
N THR A 54 19.29 -1.50 21.62
CA THR A 54 20.53 -1.81 22.35
C THR A 54 20.51 -3.21 22.95
N ASP A 55 19.47 -3.55 23.70
CA ASP A 55 19.46 -4.76 24.52
C ASP A 55 18.98 -5.99 23.75
N ALA A 56 17.98 -5.81 22.86
CA ALA A 56 17.46 -6.92 22.06
C ALA A 56 18.24 -7.12 20.74
N LEU A 57 18.56 -6.03 20.04
CA LEU A 57 19.12 -6.10 18.68
C LEU A 57 20.63 -5.84 18.63
N GLY A 58 21.27 -5.48 19.76
CA GLY A 58 22.71 -5.33 19.88
C GLY A 58 23.29 -4.12 19.15
N ARG A 59 22.50 -3.04 19.02
CA ARG A 59 23.02 -1.75 18.51
C ARG A 59 23.89 -1.06 19.54
N ASP A 60 24.76 -0.18 19.06
CA ASP A 60 25.65 0.62 19.90
C ASP A 60 24.87 1.51 20.88
N ALA A 61 25.48 1.83 22.04
CA ALA A 61 24.88 2.72 23.04
C ALA A 61 24.63 4.14 22.53
N ASN A 62 25.30 4.55 21.44
CA ASN A 62 25.06 5.82 20.74
C ASN A 62 23.87 5.77 19.77
N PHE A 63 23.09 4.67 19.77
CA PHE A 63 21.92 4.53 18.92
C PHE A 63 20.90 5.64 19.22
N ASP A 64 20.58 6.42 18.18
CA ASP A 64 19.55 7.44 18.27
C ASP A 64 18.19 6.88 17.80
N SER A 65 17.31 6.63 18.75
CA SER A 65 15.96 6.11 18.50
C SER A 65 15.02 7.10 17.82
N GLN A 66 15.43 8.37 17.68
CA GLN A 66 14.63 9.39 17.01
C GLN A 66 14.90 9.42 15.50
N THR A 67 16.14 9.13 15.11
CA THR A 67 16.55 9.16 13.70
C THR A 67 16.54 7.78 13.03
N ASP A 68 16.68 6.70 13.78
CA ASP A 68 16.75 5.34 13.26
C ASP A 68 15.47 4.54 13.57
N SER A 69 14.67 4.27 12.53
CA SER A 69 13.44 3.47 12.61
C SER A 69 13.68 1.95 12.74
N TYR A 70 14.94 1.51 12.77
CA TYR A 70 15.32 0.10 12.78
C TYR A 70 14.57 -0.76 13.80
N PRO A 71 14.41 -0.38 15.09
CA PRO A 71 13.64 -1.19 16.04
C PRO A 71 12.17 -1.34 15.66
N ARG A 72 11.55 -0.28 15.10
CA ARG A 72 10.14 -0.31 14.65
C ARG A 72 9.97 -1.28 13.48
N VAL A 73 10.89 -1.25 12.53
CA VAL A 73 10.93 -2.17 11.38
C VAL A 73 11.08 -3.62 11.85
N GLN A 74 12.02 -3.89 12.77
CA GLN A 74 12.24 -5.25 13.29
C GLN A 74 11.04 -5.76 14.10
N MET A 75 10.37 -4.90 14.84
CA MET A 75 9.12 -5.25 15.54
C MET A 75 7.97 -5.56 14.57
N GLY A 76 7.86 -4.78 13.49
CA GLY A 76 6.90 -5.07 12.41
C GLY A 76 7.19 -6.41 11.72
N ARG A 77 8.46 -6.72 11.53
CA ARG A 77 8.91 -8.02 11.00
C ARG A 77 8.55 -9.17 11.94
N LEU A 78 8.80 -9.01 13.24
CA LEU A 78 8.47 -10.04 14.23
C LEU A 78 6.95 -10.29 14.30
N ARG A 79 6.11 -9.24 14.27
CA ARG A 79 4.64 -9.39 14.23
C ARG A 79 4.21 -10.27 13.07
N ARG A 80 4.70 -10.00 11.87
CA ARG A 80 4.34 -10.78 10.67
C ARG A 80 4.85 -12.21 10.72
N MET A 81 6.03 -12.45 11.28
CA MET A 81 6.51 -13.82 11.47
C MET A 81 5.64 -14.60 12.44
N LEU A 82 5.14 -13.96 13.51
CA LEU A 82 4.17 -14.55 14.43
C LEU A 82 2.86 -14.88 13.71
N ASP A 83 2.29 -13.93 12.97
CA ASP A 83 1.03 -14.13 12.24
C ASP A 83 1.16 -15.26 11.23
N ASN A 84 2.21 -15.28 10.43
CA ASN A 84 2.47 -16.35 9.46
C ASN A 84 2.65 -17.73 10.12
N PHE A 85 3.32 -17.78 11.25
CA PHE A 85 3.47 -19.03 11.99
C PHE A 85 2.11 -19.58 12.43
N TYR A 86 1.26 -18.74 13.04
CA TYR A 86 -0.06 -19.19 13.53
C TYR A 86 -1.05 -19.50 12.41
N LEU A 87 -0.95 -18.82 11.27
CA LEU A 87 -1.73 -19.17 10.07
C LEU A 87 -1.37 -20.56 9.53
N ARG A 88 -0.08 -20.95 9.59
CA ARG A 88 0.39 -22.26 9.08
C ARG A 88 0.26 -23.40 10.08
N LYS A 89 0.52 -23.15 11.34
CA LYS A 89 0.68 -24.18 12.36
C LYS A 89 -0.48 -24.25 13.35
N GLY A 90 -1.34 -23.24 13.38
CA GLY A 90 -2.41 -23.13 14.38
C GLY A 90 -1.87 -23.19 15.82
N GLY A 91 -2.73 -23.52 16.77
CA GLY A 91 -2.37 -23.72 18.19
C GLY A 91 -3.55 -23.42 19.09
N GLU A 92 -3.41 -23.71 20.38
CA GLU A 92 -4.42 -23.32 21.39
C GLU A 92 -4.27 -21.85 21.78
N ASN A 93 -3.03 -21.37 21.80
CA ASN A 93 -2.67 -20.00 22.14
C ASN A 93 -1.80 -19.39 21.04
N ARG A 94 -1.81 -18.07 20.95
CA ARG A 94 -0.92 -17.29 20.08
C ARG A 94 -0.24 -16.16 20.84
N LEU A 95 1.01 -15.90 20.49
CA LEU A 95 1.73 -14.71 20.92
C LEU A 95 1.43 -13.56 19.96
N LEU A 96 1.00 -12.44 20.50
CA LEU A 96 0.78 -11.19 19.78
C LEU A 96 1.67 -10.11 20.36
N ILE A 97 2.04 -9.15 19.52
CA ILE A 97 2.66 -7.92 19.95
C ILE A 97 1.63 -6.80 19.82
N ALA A 98 1.29 -6.17 20.95
CA ALA A 98 0.28 -5.12 21.00
C ALA A 98 0.55 -4.02 19.95
N PRO A 99 -0.48 -3.51 19.23
CA PRO A 99 -0.34 -2.38 18.33
C PRO A 99 0.25 -1.17 19.07
N ASN A 100 1.19 -0.47 18.43
CA ASN A 100 1.86 0.72 18.96
C ASN A 100 2.58 0.56 20.31
N LYS A 101 2.79 -0.71 20.75
CA LYS A 101 3.54 -1.04 21.96
C LYS A 101 4.55 -2.15 21.65
N TYR A 102 5.59 -2.23 22.48
CA TYR A 102 6.57 -3.31 22.43
C TYR A 102 6.25 -4.38 23.49
N GLU A 103 4.97 -4.67 23.67
CA GLU A 103 4.48 -5.60 24.66
C GLU A 103 3.97 -6.88 24.01
N ILE A 104 4.46 -8.03 24.51
CA ILE A 104 3.99 -9.35 24.08
C ILE A 104 2.78 -9.80 24.91
N ILE A 105 1.77 -10.35 24.23
CA ILE A 105 0.51 -10.80 24.82
C ILE A 105 0.28 -12.25 24.39
N LEU A 106 -0.11 -13.11 25.33
CA LEU A 106 -0.60 -14.46 25.06
C LEU A 106 -2.13 -14.42 24.95
N GLN A 107 -2.67 -14.89 23.84
CA GLN A 107 -4.11 -14.92 23.58
C GLN A 107 -4.56 -16.31 23.12
N PRO A 108 -5.67 -16.88 23.66
CA PRO A 108 -6.26 -18.11 23.12
C PRO A 108 -6.70 -17.94 21.67
N ILE A 109 -6.44 -18.94 20.83
CA ILE A 109 -6.99 -19.01 19.48
C ILE A 109 -8.38 -19.64 19.61
N ALA A 110 -9.45 -18.87 19.35
CA ALA A 110 -10.79 -19.42 19.29
C ALA A 110 -10.84 -20.46 18.16
N VAL A 111 -11.00 -21.72 18.50
CA VAL A 111 -11.28 -22.78 17.53
C VAL A 111 -12.72 -22.54 17.07
N SER A 112 -12.92 -22.07 15.85
CA SER A 112 -14.19 -22.18 15.17
C SER A 112 -14.40 -23.65 14.85
N SER A 113 -15.13 -24.36 15.72
CA SER A 113 -15.69 -25.66 15.38
C SER A 113 -16.64 -25.46 14.21
N GLU A 114 -16.23 -25.98 13.06
CA GLU A 114 -17.16 -26.31 11.98
C GLU A 114 -18.04 -27.47 12.48
N ASP A 115 -19.20 -27.11 13.00
CA ASP A 115 -20.38 -27.95 12.96
C ASP A 115 -21.57 -27.01 12.76
N GLY A 116 -22.24 -27.23 11.63
CA GLY A 116 -23.35 -26.45 11.20
C GLY A 116 -24.50 -26.53 12.18
N GLU A 117 -25.04 -25.39 12.52
CA GLU A 117 -26.49 -25.22 12.61
C GLU A 117 -26.85 -23.72 12.74
N ASN A 118 -27.76 -23.32 11.89
CA ASN A 118 -28.50 -22.08 11.87
C ASN A 118 -28.71 -21.40 13.23
N LEU A 119 -28.29 -20.16 13.37
CA LEU A 119 -28.96 -19.21 14.25
C LEU A 119 -29.06 -17.84 13.56
N ILE A 120 -30.01 -17.77 12.62
CA ILE A 120 -30.62 -16.49 12.24
C ILE A 120 -31.54 -16.11 13.40
N GLY A 121 -31.16 -15.09 14.15
CA GLY A 121 -32.02 -14.45 15.15
C GLY A 121 -33.26 -13.85 14.48
N ARG A 122 -34.36 -14.53 14.61
CA ARG A 122 -35.68 -14.15 14.13
C ARG A 122 -36.29 -13.18 15.16
N SER A 123 -36.41 -11.93 14.79
CA SER A 123 -37.37 -11.02 15.44
C SER A 123 -38.77 -11.43 15.03
N THR A 124 -39.52 -11.87 16.02
CA THR A 124 -40.90 -12.22 15.91
C THR A 124 -41.76 -10.98 15.67
N VAL A 125 -42.38 -10.92 14.52
CA VAL A 125 -43.67 -10.24 14.33
C VAL A 125 -44.67 -11.34 14.03
N SER A 126 -45.68 -11.46 14.86
CA SER A 126 -46.71 -12.48 14.85
C SER A 126 -47.57 -12.41 13.61
N ASP A 127 -47.65 -13.56 12.98
CA ASP A 127 -48.67 -13.93 11.99
C ASP A 127 -50.06 -14.04 12.62
N ALA A 128 -51.04 -13.59 11.89
CA ALA A 128 -52.37 -14.15 11.92
C ALA A 128 -52.87 -14.18 10.49
N SER A 129 -52.61 -15.30 9.83
CA SER A 129 -53.32 -15.75 8.64
C SER A 129 -54.39 -16.74 9.04
N GLU A 130 -55.54 -16.65 8.40
CA GLU A 130 -56.38 -17.76 7.94
C GLU A 130 -57.57 -17.20 7.18
N GLU A 131 -57.58 -17.48 5.89
CA GLU A 131 -58.47 -18.36 5.13
C GLU A 131 -59.98 -18.08 5.30
N MET A 132 -60.68 -17.70 4.27
CA MET A 132 -61.46 -18.58 3.37
C MET A 132 -62.37 -17.78 2.43
N VAL A 133 -62.18 -17.99 1.16
CA VAL A 133 -63.11 -18.49 0.11
C VAL A 133 -64.58 -18.10 0.18
N SER A 134 -64.98 -17.37 -0.89
CA SER A 134 -66.19 -17.56 -1.68
C SER A 134 -67.55 -17.32 -1.07
N LYS A 135 -68.28 -16.32 -1.57
CA LYS A 135 -69.58 -16.43 -2.29
C LYS A 135 -70.24 -15.07 -2.44
N ALA A 136 -70.43 -14.67 -3.66
CA ALA A 136 -71.59 -13.80 -3.94
C ALA A 136 -72.89 -14.60 -3.76
N PRO A 137 -74.00 -13.98 -3.37
CA PRO A 137 -75.02 -13.61 -4.37
C PRO A 137 -75.73 -12.30 -4.08
N GLU A 138 -76.18 -11.73 -5.17
CA GLU A 138 -77.55 -11.40 -5.58
C GLU A 138 -78.20 -10.15 -4.99
N LEU A 139 -78.70 -9.42 -5.97
CA LEU A 139 -79.58 -8.26 -5.94
C LEU A 139 -80.77 -8.42 -5.02
N GLU A 140 -81.16 -7.35 -4.35
CA GLU A 140 -82.60 -7.00 -4.28
C GLU A 140 -82.83 -5.48 -4.20
N SER A 141 -83.84 -5.07 -4.79
CA SER A 141 -84.28 -3.78 -5.28
C SER A 141 -85.10 -2.97 -4.27
N ARG A 142 -84.77 -1.65 -4.25
CA ARG A 142 -85.74 -0.48 -4.12
C ARG A 142 -86.66 -0.38 -2.88
N PRO A 143 -87.13 0.85 -2.49
CA PRO A 143 -87.40 2.03 -3.31
C PRO A 143 -87.03 3.42 -2.76
N LEU A 144 -87.12 4.38 -3.64
CA LEU A 144 -87.14 5.81 -3.58
C LEU A 144 -87.81 6.46 -2.35
N HIS A 145 -87.18 7.50 -1.80
CA HIS A 145 -87.90 8.72 -1.44
C HIS A 145 -87.03 9.94 -1.65
N GLU A 146 -87.56 10.89 -2.41
CA GLU A 146 -87.09 12.24 -2.64
C GLU A 146 -87.02 13.06 -1.34
N LYS A 147 -86.01 13.93 -1.21
CA LYS A 147 -86.25 15.38 -1.03
C LYS A 147 -84.88 16.15 -0.94
N HIS A 148 -84.80 17.00 -1.92
CA HIS A 148 -84.29 18.41 -1.89
C HIS A 148 -83.06 18.85 -1.10
N SER A 149 -82.14 19.28 -1.87
CA SER A 149 -81.61 20.63 -2.09
C SER A 149 -80.48 21.10 -1.19
N ALA A 150 -79.52 21.69 -1.90
CA ALA A 150 -78.55 22.68 -1.44
C ALA A 150 -77.41 22.20 -0.54
N ASP A 151 -76.33 21.67 -1.17
CA ASP A 151 -74.99 22.01 -0.76
C ASP A 151 -73.93 21.64 -1.85
N HIS A 152 -74.14 22.14 -3.07
CA HIS A 152 -73.17 21.88 -4.16
C HIS A 152 -71.94 22.85 -4.17
N ASN A 153 -71.92 23.80 -3.26
CA ASN A 153 -70.88 24.86 -3.26
C ASN A 153 -69.82 24.75 -2.16
N ARG A 154 -69.96 23.77 -1.23
CA ARG A 154 -68.93 23.54 -0.18
C ARG A 154 -67.93 22.44 -0.56
N SER A 155 -68.30 21.52 -1.42
CA SER A 155 -67.41 20.43 -1.88
C SER A 155 -66.32 20.97 -2.83
N HIS A 156 -66.66 21.84 -3.78
CA HIS A 156 -65.71 22.43 -4.71
C HIS A 156 -64.64 23.30 -4.04
N ARG A 157 -65.02 24.10 -3.00
CA ARG A 157 -64.05 24.92 -2.25
C ARG A 157 -63.08 24.07 -1.44
N ARG A 158 -63.48 22.94 -0.88
CA ARG A 158 -62.60 22.01 -0.17
C ARG A 158 -61.65 21.27 -1.14
N PHE A 159 -62.15 20.87 -2.32
CA PHE A 159 -61.33 20.23 -3.35
C PHE A 159 -60.27 21.18 -3.93
N VAL A 160 -60.63 22.43 -4.21
CA VAL A 160 -59.70 23.45 -4.69
C VAL A 160 -58.69 23.81 -3.62
N SER A 161 -59.06 23.84 -2.32
CA SER A 161 -58.12 24.09 -1.21
C SER A 161 -57.16 22.92 -1.02
N ILE A 162 -57.61 21.66 -1.14
CA ILE A 162 -56.73 20.48 -1.04
C ILE A 162 -55.75 20.42 -2.22
N LEU A 163 -56.25 20.68 -3.45
CA LEU A 163 -55.40 20.73 -4.64
C LEU A 163 -54.34 21.84 -4.54
N GLY A 164 -54.71 23.02 -4.02
CA GLY A 164 -53.78 24.12 -3.77
C GLY A 164 -52.69 23.77 -2.74
N VAL A 165 -53.04 23.06 -1.66
CA VAL A 165 -52.10 22.58 -0.66
C VAL A 165 -51.14 21.51 -1.25
N CYS A 166 -51.68 20.58 -2.06
CA CYS A 166 -50.85 19.57 -2.73
C CYS A 166 -49.84 20.22 -3.71
N ILE A 167 -50.29 21.20 -4.51
CA ILE A 167 -49.40 21.94 -5.42
C ILE A 167 -48.35 22.73 -4.62
N LEU A 168 -48.73 23.36 -3.51
CA LEU A 168 -47.78 24.07 -2.64
C LEU A 168 -46.73 23.13 -2.04
N LEU A 169 -47.15 21.94 -1.59
CA LEU A 169 -46.20 20.93 -1.04
C LEU A 169 -45.26 20.39 -2.13
N VAL A 170 -45.73 20.20 -3.35
CA VAL A 170 -44.89 19.82 -4.49
C VAL A 170 -43.91 20.92 -4.85
N LEU A 171 -44.35 22.20 -4.84
CA LEU A 171 -43.46 23.33 -5.09
C LEU A 171 -42.44 23.51 -3.98
N ILE A 172 -42.81 23.30 -2.72
CA ILE A 172 -41.89 23.30 -1.59
C ILE A 172 -40.89 22.13 -1.71
N GLY A 173 -41.33 20.95 -2.12
CA GLY A 173 -40.49 19.80 -2.38
C GLY A 173 -39.48 20.05 -3.52
N ILE A 174 -39.96 20.64 -4.63
CA ILE A 174 -39.07 21.06 -5.74
C ILE A 174 -38.10 22.15 -5.30
N LEU A 175 -38.56 23.14 -4.55
CA LEU A 175 -37.70 24.21 -4.03
C LEU A 175 -36.68 23.65 -3.02
N ALA A 176 -37.08 22.75 -2.13
CA ALA A 176 -36.18 22.05 -1.22
C ALA A 176 -35.17 21.19 -1.97
N TYR A 177 -35.57 20.53 -3.07
CA TYR A 177 -34.67 19.77 -3.94
C TYR A 177 -33.70 20.68 -4.71
N LEU A 178 -34.15 21.84 -5.20
CA LEU A 178 -33.31 22.84 -5.88
C LEU A 178 -32.39 23.60 -4.93
N LEU A 179 -32.80 23.78 -3.67
CA LEU A 179 -32.00 24.42 -2.61
C LEU A 179 -31.23 23.40 -1.78
N TRP A 180 -31.42 22.10 -2.03
CA TRP A 180 -30.56 21.11 -1.42
C TRP A 180 -29.14 21.41 -1.90
N PRO A 181 -28.20 21.72 -1.00
CA PRO A 181 -26.83 21.95 -1.44
C PRO A 181 -26.45 20.74 -2.29
N ALA A 182 -26.07 20.98 -3.54
CA ALA A 182 -25.43 19.94 -4.34
C ALA A 182 -24.36 19.35 -3.43
N GLN A 183 -24.46 18.06 -3.08
CA GLN A 183 -23.37 17.43 -2.35
C GLN A 183 -22.13 17.76 -3.16
N GLU A 184 -21.27 18.61 -2.61
CA GLU A 184 -19.92 18.79 -3.14
C GLU A 184 -19.44 17.37 -3.33
N VAL A 185 -19.07 17.02 -4.55
CA VAL A 185 -18.48 15.73 -4.86
C VAL A 185 -17.29 15.67 -3.94
N ASP A 186 -17.40 14.88 -2.86
CA ASP A 186 -16.36 14.78 -1.84
C ASP A 186 -15.07 14.41 -2.56
N GLU A 187 -14.11 15.30 -2.55
CA GLU A 187 -12.76 14.99 -3.03
C GLU A 187 -12.14 13.97 -2.06
N ILE A 188 -11.25 13.12 -2.60
CA ILE A 188 -10.49 12.22 -1.75
C ILE A 188 -9.69 13.06 -0.74
N ALA A 189 -9.86 12.75 0.54
CA ALA A 189 -9.11 13.39 1.61
C ALA A 189 -7.67 12.87 1.64
N TYR A 190 -6.85 13.37 0.72
CA TYR A 190 -5.42 13.10 0.72
C TYR A 190 -4.72 13.77 1.90
N PRO A 191 -3.60 13.21 2.40
CA PRO A 191 -2.78 13.84 3.43
C PRO A 191 -2.38 15.26 3.06
N ARG A 192 -2.60 16.18 3.99
CA ARG A 192 -2.29 17.61 3.84
C ARG A 192 -0.96 17.89 4.49
N VAL A 193 -0.03 18.42 3.72
CA VAL A 193 1.35 18.70 4.14
C VAL A 193 1.60 20.20 4.05
N ALA A 194 1.93 20.82 5.17
CA ALA A 194 2.37 22.22 5.21
C ALA A 194 3.90 22.30 5.17
N LEU A 195 4.42 23.28 4.44
CA LEU A 195 5.83 23.62 4.45
C LEU A 195 6.09 24.77 5.43
N ASP A 196 6.91 24.54 6.46
CA ASP A 196 7.32 25.51 7.46
C ASP A 196 8.79 25.87 7.25
N MET A 197 8.98 26.92 6.47
CA MET A 197 10.30 27.42 6.09
C MET A 197 10.74 28.58 7.00
N PRO A 198 12.03 28.73 7.31
CA PRO A 198 12.56 29.84 8.10
C PRO A 198 12.15 31.19 7.51
N GLU A 199 11.97 32.19 8.38
CA GLU A 199 11.67 33.55 7.93
C GLU A 199 12.78 34.10 7.04
N ARG A 200 12.38 34.67 5.91
CA ARG A 200 13.31 35.23 4.91
C ARG A 200 13.80 36.60 5.37
N VAL A 201 15.11 36.75 5.54
CA VAL A 201 15.75 38.03 5.68
C VAL A 201 16.40 38.37 4.33
N SER A 202 15.80 39.28 3.55
CA SER A 202 16.25 39.64 2.21
C SER A 202 17.76 39.95 2.16
N GLY A 203 18.44 39.36 1.18
CA GLY A 203 19.86 39.60 0.93
C GLY A 203 20.83 38.78 1.79
N THR A 204 20.36 37.73 2.45
CA THR A 204 21.24 36.78 3.15
C THR A 204 21.32 35.45 2.41
N ARG A 205 22.51 34.81 2.39
CA ARG A 205 22.71 33.47 1.79
C ARG A 205 21.71 32.43 2.31
N PRO A 206 21.35 32.39 3.60
CA PRO A 206 20.32 31.49 4.09
C PRO A 206 18.95 31.71 3.46
N SER A 207 18.60 32.93 3.05
CA SER A 207 17.31 33.24 2.41
C SER A 207 17.22 32.68 0.99
N GLU A 208 18.28 32.82 0.19
CA GLU A 208 18.34 32.29 -1.19
C GLU A 208 18.34 30.75 -1.18
N LEU A 209 19.08 30.15 -0.27
CA LEU A 209 19.12 28.69 -0.09
C LEU A 209 17.74 28.17 0.35
N SER A 210 17.06 28.80 1.32
CA SER A 210 15.71 28.41 1.73
C SER A 210 14.71 28.45 0.57
N GLU A 211 14.79 29.48 -0.28
CA GLU A 211 13.91 29.59 -1.44
C GLU A 211 14.19 28.49 -2.48
N SER A 212 15.45 28.17 -2.73
CA SER A 212 15.83 27.08 -3.62
C SER A 212 15.31 25.73 -3.11
N ILE A 213 15.48 25.44 -1.82
CA ILE A 213 15.01 24.23 -1.16
C ILE A 213 13.48 24.16 -1.20
N GLU A 214 12.79 25.24 -0.84
CA GLU A 214 11.32 25.31 -0.88
C GLU A 214 10.80 24.99 -2.28
N ASN A 215 11.38 25.62 -3.31
CA ASN A 215 11.02 25.37 -4.70
C ASN A 215 11.26 23.92 -5.13
N GLN A 216 12.34 23.29 -4.69
CA GLN A 216 12.62 21.89 -4.98
C GLN A 216 11.66 20.95 -4.22
N LEU A 217 11.38 21.23 -2.94
CA LEU A 217 10.38 20.51 -2.16
C LEU A 217 8.99 20.59 -2.80
N VAL A 218 8.53 21.81 -3.13
CA VAL A 218 7.21 21.98 -3.77
C VAL A 218 7.11 21.23 -5.09
N ARG A 219 8.12 21.35 -5.97
CA ARG A 219 8.13 20.63 -7.24
C ARG A 219 8.15 19.12 -7.06
N GLY A 220 9.06 18.63 -6.19
CA GLY A 220 9.21 17.20 -5.96
C GLY A 220 7.98 16.57 -5.30
N LEU A 221 7.47 17.20 -4.25
CA LEU A 221 6.31 16.70 -3.51
C LEU A 221 5.01 16.74 -4.33
N ASN A 222 4.76 17.80 -5.10
CA ASN A 222 3.57 17.90 -5.96
C ASN A 222 3.52 16.83 -7.07
N GLY A 223 4.67 16.27 -7.45
CA GLY A 223 4.73 15.18 -8.41
C GLY A 223 4.10 13.87 -7.90
N PHE A 224 3.95 13.72 -6.57
CA PHE A 224 3.30 12.55 -5.95
C PHE A 224 1.82 12.83 -5.74
N GLY A 225 0.95 12.28 -6.56
CA GLY A 225 -0.51 12.53 -6.55
C GLY A 225 -1.25 12.13 -5.25
N GLY A 226 -0.58 11.47 -4.31
CA GLY A 226 -1.13 10.97 -3.05
C GLY A 226 -1.09 11.96 -1.87
N ILE A 227 -0.64 13.20 -2.06
CA ILE A 227 -0.54 14.25 -1.02
C ILE A 227 -0.99 15.60 -1.55
N ARG A 228 -1.29 16.54 -0.66
CA ARG A 228 -1.66 17.94 -0.99
C ARG A 228 -0.76 18.88 -0.22
N ILE A 229 -0.05 19.75 -0.94
CA ILE A 229 0.92 20.71 -0.36
C ILE A 229 0.24 22.04 -0.10
N PHE A 230 0.53 22.64 1.04
CA PHE A 230 0.03 23.94 1.46
C PHE A 230 1.18 24.80 2.02
N ASP A 231 1.09 26.12 1.82
CA ASP A 231 1.93 27.06 2.53
C ASP A 231 1.43 27.19 3.99
N ALA A 232 2.31 26.92 4.95
CA ALA A 232 1.98 27.03 6.38
C ALA A 232 1.51 28.43 6.79
N LYS A 233 1.94 29.48 6.07
CA LYS A 233 1.61 30.90 6.36
C LYS A 233 0.26 31.31 5.79
N ALA A 234 -0.19 30.66 4.70
CA ALA A 234 -1.43 31.02 4.01
C ALA A 234 -2.71 30.47 4.70
N GLY A 235 -2.57 29.49 5.59
CA GLY A 235 -3.71 28.74 6.12
C GLY A 235 -3.81 28.73 7.65
N LYS A 236 -4.03 29.88 8.31
CA LYS A 236 -4.26 29.90 9.77
C LYS A 236 -5.48 29.10 10.25
N GLU A 237 -6.38 28.70 9.37
CA GLU A 237 -7.61 27.98 9.72
C GLU A 237 -7.63 26.49 9.28
N GLN A 238 -6.72 26.04 8.43
CA GLN A 238 -6.72 24.68 7.95
C GLN A 238 -5.65 23.85 8.67
N LYS A 239 -6.07 22.95 9.56
CA LYS A 239 -5.17 21.98 10.21
C LYS A 239 -4.50 21.13 9.13
N SER A 240 -3.18 21.28 8.98
CA SER A 240 -2.36 20.36 8.19
C SER A 240 -2.27 19.02 8.91
N GLY A 241 -2.33 17.91 8.16
CA GLY A 241 -2.09 16.59 8.73
C GLY A 241 -0.61 16.41 9.09
N TYR A 242 0.27 17.03 8.32
CA TYR A 242 1.72 16.96 8.47
C TYR A 242 2.38 18.32 8.23
N VAL A 243 3.56 18.50 8.84
CA VAL A 243 4.39 19.70 8.64
C VAL A 243 5.81 19.26 8.28
N ILE A 244 6.32 19.70 7.13
CA ILE A 244 7.74 19.59 6.80
C ILE A 244 8.41 20.89 7.21
N ARG A 245 9.33 20.80 8.17
CA ARG A 245 10.06 21.94 8.73
C ARG A 245 11.53 21.90 8.35
N LEU A 246 12.02 23.01 7.81
CA LEU A 246 13.45 23.27 7.59
C LEU A 246 14.04 24.02 8.78
N ARG A 247 15.22 23.59 9.23
CA ARG A 247 16.00 24.28 10.26
C ARG A 247 17.46 24.40 9.85
N TYR A 248 18.07 25.53 10.13
CA TYR A 248 19.53 25.68 10.10
C TYR A 248 20.13 25.18 11.40
N LEU A 249 21.22 24.43 11.33
CA LEU A 249 21.92 23.97 12.52
C LEU A 249 22.95 25.00 12.94
N GLU A 250 22.93 25.38 14.22
CA GLU A 250 23.85 26.41 14.75
C GLU A 250 25.32 25.95 14.76
N ALA A 251 25.56 24.64 14.76
CA ALA A 251 26.90 24.04 14.83
C ALA A 251 27.71 24.18 13.53
N SER A 252 27.03 24.37 12.38
CA SER A 252 27.65 24.46 11.05
C SER A 252 26.83 25.34 10.14
N ALA A 253 27.47 26.26 9.44
CA ALA A 253 26.82 27.14 8.48
C ALA A 253 26.28 26.40 7.22
N ASP A 254 26.78 25.19 6.99
CA ASP A 254 26.47 24.36 5.80
C ASP A 254 25.54 23.18 6.13
N ASP A 255 25.09 23.03 7.37
CA ASP A 255 24.21 21.93 7.76
C ASP A 255 22.78 22.44 8.01
N ILE A 256 21.84 21.73 7.41
CA ILE A 256 20.41 21.93 7.58
C ILE A 256 19.74 20.65 8.05
N GLU A 257 18.59 20.76 8.66
CA GLU A 257 17.77 19.63 9.08
C GLU A 257 16.36 19.77 8.50
N LEU A 258 15.89 18.73 7.83
CA LEU A 258 14.50 18.56 7.45
C LEU A 258 13.80 17.65 8.47
N ARG A 259 12.65 18.06 8.96
CA ARG A 259 11.80 17.27 9.88
C ARG A 259 10.42 17.09 9.31
N LEU A 260 9.86 15.89 9.43
CA LEU A 260 8.44 15.64 9.28
C LEU A 260 7.78 15.59 10.66
N LEU A 261 6.78 16.40 10.87
CA LEU A 261 6.03 16.44 12.13
C LEU A 261 4.56 16.05 11.88
N ASP A 262 3.94 15.39 12.84
CA ASP A 262 2.49 15.26 12.92
C ASP A 262 1.89 16.62 13.22
N GLY A 263 1.00 17.10 12.34
CA GLY A 263 0.40 18.43 12.46
C GLY A 263 -0.56 18.60 13.63
N ALA A 264 -1.02 17.49 14.24
CA ALA A 264 -1.98 17.53 15.33
C ALA A 264 -1.29 17.71 16.70
N ASN A 265 -0.15 17.05 16.92
CA ASN A 265 0.53 17.01 18.22
C ASN A 265 1.99 17.52 18.18
N GLY A 266 2.53 17.78 16.98
CA GLY A 266 3.91 18.23 16.80
C GLY A 266 4.98 17.15 17.01
N GLU A 267 4.58 15.87 17.06
CA GLU A 267 5.52 14.74 17.17
C GLU A 267 6.42 14.70 15.95
N ILE A 268 7.73 14.52 16.14
CA ILE A 268 8.68 14.34 15.05
C ILE A 268 8.58 12.89 14.57
N LEU A 269 8.08 12.71 13.35
CA LEU A 269 7.94 11.39 12.73
C LEU A 269 9.22 10.97 12.02
N TRP A 270 9.96 11.95 11.46
CA TRP A 270 11.21 11.70 10.74
C TRP A 270 12.07 12.97 10.74
N SER A 271 13.39 12.79 10.69
CA SER A 271 14.34 13.88 10.48
C SER A 271 15.54 13.42 9.67
N LYS A 272 16.15 14.36 8.93
CA LYS A 272 17.33 14.14 8.11
C LYS A 272 18.19 15.38 8.09
N GLU A 273 19.46 15.22 8.45
CA GLU A 273 20.49 16.24 8.27
C GLU A 273 21.02 16.19 6.84
N LEU A 274 21.20 17.35 6.22
CA LEU A 274 21.71 17.53 4.88
C LEU A 274 22.84 18.56 4.90
N ASN A 275 23.93 18.25 4.24
CA ASN A 275 25.07 19.16 4.11
C ASN A 275 25.01 19.90 2.78
N THR A 276 25.07 21.23 2.81
CA THR A 276 24.91 22.12 1.65
C THR A 276 26.23 22.58 1.02
N ALA A 277 27.39 22.11 1.54
CA ALA A 277 28.71 22.53 1.08
C ALA A 277 29.02 22.09 -0.37
N ASN A 278 28.45 20.97 -0.80
CA ASN A 278 28.57 20.47 -2.17
C ASN A 278 27.18 20.45 -2.82
N GLU A 279 26.97 21.29 -3.83
CA GLU A 279 25.66 21.48 -4.48
C GLU A 279 25.11 20.20 -5.13
N GLU A 280 25.94 19.42 -5.82
CA GLU A 280 25.53 18.18 -6.48
C GLU A 280 25.13 17.10 -5.47
N ALA A 281 25.97 16.87 -4.46
CA ALA A 281 25.70 15.92 -3.39
C ALA A 281 24.47 16.33 -2.58
N PHE A 282 24.29 17.63 -2.32
CA PHE A 282 23.14 18.19 -1.64
C PHE A 282 21.85 17.99 -2.45
N GLY A 283 21.88 18.28 -3.76
CA GLY A 283 20.73 18.07 -4.64
C GLY A 283 20.24 16.63 -4.60
N LEU A 284 21.14 15.66 -4.74
CA LEU A 284 20.79 14.23 -4.65
C LEU A 284 20.28 13.84 -3.25
N ALA A 285 20.88 14.38 -2.18
CA ALA A 285 20.45 14.10 -0.82
C ALA A 285 19.05 14.66 -0.53
N LEU A 286 18.72 15.83 -1.08
CA LEU A 286 17.39 16.44 -0.98
C LEU A 286 16.35 15.65 -1.80
N ASP A 287 16.70 15.21 -3.01
CA ASP A 287 15.84 14.33 -3.81
C ASP A 287 15.49 13.03 -3.09
N LYS A 288 16.51 12.38 -2.49
CA LYS A 288 16.32 11.18 -1.63
C LYS A 288 15.43 11.48 -0.41
N ALA A 289 15.56 12.66 0.18
CA ALA A 289 14.71 13.09 1.30
C ALA A 289 13.25 13.28 0.85
N ILE A 290 13.01 13.88 -0.32
CA ILE A 290 11.67 14.02 -0.91
C ILE A 290 11.03 12.65 -1.16
N VAL A 291 11.79 11.72 -1.72
CA VAL A 291 11.31 10.33 -1.95
C VAL A 291 11.01 9.63 -0.63
N ALA A 292 11.87 9.79 0.38
CA ALA A 292 11.64 9.23 1.72
C ALA A 292 10.37 9.81 2.37
N LEU A 293 10.02 11.06 2.12
CA LEU A 293 8.83 11.70 2.66
C LEU A 293 7.56 11.30 1.91
N ALA A 294 7.54 11.42 0.58
CA ALA A 294 6.34 11.37 -0.26
C ALA A 294 6.25 10.16 -1.20
N GLY A 295 7.28 9.33 -1.26
CA GLY A 295 7.27 8.08 -2.04
C GLY A 295 6.13 7.16 -1.62
N GLN A 296 5.81 6.17 -2.43
CA GLN A 296 4.70 5.23 -2.21
C GLN A 296 4.75 4.56 -0.83
N TYR A 297 5.94 4.32 -0.30
CA TYR A 297 6.19 3.73 1.02
C TYR A 297 6.97 4.70 1.93
N GLY A 298 6.92 6.00 1.60
CA GLY A 298 7.56 7.05 2.37
C GLY A 298 6.90 7.27 3.73
N GLU A 299 7.50 8.12 4.53
CA GLU A 299 7.11 8.34 5.93
C GLU A 299 5.66 8.79 6.09
N ILE A 300 5.15 9.65 5.17
CA ILE A 300 3.75 10.10 5.19
C ILE A 300 2.81 8.90 4.92
N ALA A 301 3.10 8.10 3.89
CA ALA A 301 2.31 6.92 3.58
C ALA A 301 2.35 5.90 4.73
N GLN A 302 3.49 5.68 5.37
CA GLN A 302 3.63 4.77 6.52
C GLN A 302 2.86 5.26 7.75
N ALA A 303 2.89 6.57 8.02
CA ALA A 303 2.09 7.16 9.09
C ALA A 303 0.59 6.98 8.85
N GLU A 304 0.13 7.17 7.62
CA GLU A 304 -1.27 6.95 7.24
C GLU A 304 -1.67 5.46 7.24
N ILE A 305 -0.81 4.56 6.78
CA ILE A 305 -1.01 3.11 6.88
C ILE A 305 -1.21 2.68 8.34
N SER A 306 -0.41 3.24 9.25
CA SER A 306 -0.53 2.94 10.69
C SER A 306 -1.88 3.40 11.27
N LYS A 307 -2.46 4.49 10.75
CA LYS A 307 -3.80 4.98 11.13
C LYS A 307 -4.93 4.17 10.47
N ALA A 308 -4.68 3.62 9.29
CA ALA A 308 -5.66 2.96 8.44
C ALA A 308 -5.54 1.43 8.41
N GLU A 309 -4.96 0.80 9.44
CA GLU A 309 -4.76 -0.65 9.46
C GLU A 309 -6.08 -1.40 9.23
N ASN A 310 -6.12 -2.24 8.18
CA ASN A 310 -7.32 -2.95 7.71
C ASN A 310 -8.54 -2.06 7.38
N ASN A 311 -8.34 -0.78 7.13
CA ASN A 311 -9.41 0.13 6.74
C ASN A 311 -9.62 0.12 5.22
N TYR A 312 -10.69 -0.53 4.76
CA TYR A 312 -11.14 -0.58 3.37
C TYR A 312 -12.25 0.43 3.07
N SER A 313 -12.30 1.55 3.77
CA SER A 313 -13.21 2.64 3.41
C SER A 313 -12.82 3.24 2.05
N ALA A 314 -13.81 3.81 1.34
CA ALA A 314 -13.57 4.43 0.04
C ALA A 314 -12.65 5.66 0.17
N GLY A 315 -11.89 5.93 -0.88
CA GLY A 315 -10.95 7.05 -0.95
C GLY A 315 -9.53 6.65 -0.56
N TYR A 316 -8.81 7.51 0.15
CA TYR A 316 -7.37 7.37 0.38
C TYR A 316 -7.00 6.08 1.14
N ALA A 317 -7.79 5.70 2.15
CA ALA A 317 -7.55 4.44 2.87
C ALA A 317 -7.56 3.22 1.93
N CYS A 318 -8.46 3.21 0.94
CA CYS A 318 -8.50 2.14 -0.07
C CYS A 318 -7.25 2.14 -0.96
N LEU A 319 -6.73 3.31 -1.33
CA LEU A 319 -5.49 3.43 -2.12
C LEU A 319 -4.29 2.88 -1.34
N LEU A 320 -4.18 3.19 -0.06
CA LEU A 320 -3.14 2.63 0.82
C LEU A 320 -3.23 1.10 0.91
N GLN A 321 -4.44 0.53 1.03
CA GLN A 321 -4.62 -0.92 1.04
C GLN A 321 -4.25 -1.55 -0.31
N PHE A 322 -4.45 -0.86 -1.42
CA PHE A 322 -3.99 -1.31 -2.72
C PHE A 322 -2.45 -1.36 -2.79
N ASP A 323 -1.77 -0.31 -2.32
CA ASP A 323 -0.31 -0.27 -2.29
C ASP A 323 0.27 -1.39 -1.41
N LEU A 324 -0.33 -1.62 -0.23
CA LEU A 324 0.03 -2.75 0.62
C LEU A 324 -0.19 -4.09 -0.07
N TYR A 325 -1.31 -4.25 -0.77
CA TYR A 325 -1.58 -5.47 -1.52
C TYR A 325 -0.56 -5.69 -2.65
N VAL A 326 -0.21 -4.65 -3.40
CA VAL A 326 0.82 -4.76 -4.45
C VAL A 326 2.16 -5.18 -3.84
N ARG A 327 2.51 -4.63 -2.67
CA ARG A 327 3.78 -4.92 -1.99
C ARG A 327 3.84 -6.32 -1.39
N TYR A 328 2.76 -6.78 -0.73
CA TYR A 328 2.80 -8.00 0.09
C TYR A 328 2.03 -9.19 -0.49
N ARG A 329 1.12 -8.97 -1.43
CA ARG A 329 0.29 -10.01 -2.07
C ARG A 329 -0.41 -10.93 -1.07
N GLU A 330 -0.88 -10.39 0.06
CA GLU A 330 -1.52 -11.17 1.11
C GLU A 330 -2.80 -11.86 0.62
N ALA A 331 -2.88 -13.17 0.84
CA ALA A 331 -4.09 -13.94 0.52
C ALA A 331 -5.29 -13.40 1.32
N GLY A 332 -6.48 -13.39 0.69
CA GLY A 332 -7.73 -12.91 1.32
C GLY A 332 -7.93 -11.40 1.31
N LYS A 333 -6.94 -10.59 0.98
CA LYS A 333 -7.08 -9.12 0.91
C LYS A 333 -7.65 -8.63 -0.43
N LEU A 334 -7.68 -9.46 -1.46
CA LEU A 334 -8.08 -9.06 -2.82
C LEU A 334 -9.56 -8.66 -2.92
N GLU A 335 -10.49 -9.42 -2.33
CA GLU A 335 -11.92 -9.11 -2.44
C GLU A 335 -12.34 -7.85 -1.66
N PRO A 336 -11.91 -7.63 -0.40
CA PRO A 336 -12.11 -6.34 0.26
C PRO A 336 -11.56 -5.18 -0.56
N LEU A 337 -10.38 -5.34 -1.14
CA LEU A 337 -9.74 -4.34 -2.00
C LEU A 337 -10.56 -4.03 -3.25
N ARG A 338 -10.99 -5.05 -4.01
CA ARG A 338 -11.85 -4.88 -5.18
C ARG A 338 -13.16 -4.16 -4.83
N SER A 339 -13.74 -4.46 -3.68
CA SER A 339 -14.95 -3.82 -3.19
C SER A 339 -14.73 -2.34 -2.89
N CYS A 340 -13.65 -1.99 -2.17
CA CYS A 340 -13.36 -0.61 -1.84
C CYS A 340 -13.00 0.22 -3.07
N LEU A 341 -12.23 -0.32 -4.04
CA LEU A 341 -11.93 0.37 -5.30
C LEU A 341 -13.20 0.66 -6.11
N ARG A 342 -14.12 -0.31 -6.23
CA ARG A 342 -15.42 -0.07 -6.89
C ARG A 342 -16.23 1.01 -6.19
N LYS A 343 -16.22 1.06 -4.86
CA LYS A 343 -16.92 2.09 -4.09
C LYS A 343 -16.26 3.45 -4.26
N SER A 344 -14.92 3.51 -4.22
CA SER A 344 -14.16 4.75 -4.44
C SER A 344 -14.43 5.34 -5.82
N MET A 345 -14.39 4.54 -6.88
CA MET A 345 -14.71 5.00 -8.24
C MET A 345 -16.12 5.57 -8.41
N ARG A 346 -17.10 5.08 -7.63
CA ARG A 346 -18.47 5.64 -7.65
C ARG A 346 -18.58 6.97 -6.92
N LEU A 347 -17.81 7.15 -5.84
CA LEU A 347 -17.85 8.37 -5.03
C LEU A 347 -16.95 9.46 -5.63
N PHE A 348 -15.81 9.08 -6.23
CA PHE A 348 -14.78 9.99 -6.73
C PHE A 348 -14.46 9.71 -8.22
N PRO A 349 -15.45 9.80 -9.13
CA PRO A 349 -15.27 9.39 -10.53
C PRO A 349 -14.30 10.28 -11.32
N ASN A 350 -13.99 11.48 -10.81
CA ASN A 350 -13.14 12.47 -11.47
C ASN A 350 -11.73 12.57 -10.82
N ASP A 351 -11.38 11.64 -9.94
CA ASP A 351 -10.03 11.63 -9.36
C ASP A 351 -9.08 10.83 -10.26
N ALA A 352 -8.15 11.52 -10.91
CA ALA A 352 -7.20 10.94 -11.87
C ALA A 352 -6.24 9.93 -11.22
N HIS A 353 -5.82 10.20 -9.97
CA HIS A 353 -4.92 9.30 -9.24
C HIS A 353 -5.62 7.97 -8.90
N LEU A 354 -6.82 8.05 -8.32
CA LEU A 354 -7.64 6.85 -8.07
C LEU A 354 -7.88 6.05 -9.35
N MET A 355 -8.23 6.74 -10.44
CA MET A 355 -8.52 6.08 -11.72
C MET A 355 -7.27 5.38 -12.28
N SER A 356 -6.08 5.96 -12.11
CA SER A 356 -4.80 5.34 -12.47
C SER A 356 -4.55 4.05 -11.67
N VAL A 357 -4.82 4.08 -10.36
CA VAL A 357 -4.71 2.90 -9.48
C VAL A 357 -5.69 1.81 -9.89
N VAL A 358 -6.94 2.18 -10.22
CA VAL A 358 -7.93 1.19 -10.69
C VAL A 358 -7.56 0.61 -12.05
N ALA A 359 -7.00 1.41 -12.96
CA ALA A 359 -6.47 0.94 -14.24
C ALA A 359 -5.38 -0.12 -14.03
N LEU A 360 -4.41 0.15 -13.13
CA LEU A 360 -3.37 -0.82 -12.77
C LEU A 360 -3.96 -2.11 -12.18
N ALA A 361 -4.91 -2.00 -11.25
CA ALA A 361 -5.58 -3.16 -10.66
C ALA A 361 -6.30 -4.02 -11.72
N ARG A 362 -6.87 -3.39 -12.76
CA ARG A 362 -7.50 -4.09 -13.88
C ARG A 362 -6.48 -4.78 -14.77
N ASN A 363 -5.42 -4.10 -15.14
CA ASN A 363 -4.32 -4.69 -15.92
C ASN A 363 -3.72 -5.93 -15.22
N MET A 364 -3.51 -5.85 -13.90
CA MET A 364 -3.03 -6.97 -13.11
C MET A 364 -4.01 -8.15 -13.13
N SER A 365 -5.31 -7.90 -13.09
CA SER A 365 -6.34 -8.95 -13.17
C SER A 365 -6.41 -9.58 -14.57
N GLU A 366 -6.29 -8.78 -15.62
CA GLU A 366 -6.27 -9.27 -17.01
C GLU A 366 -5.07 -10.19 -17.25
N ASN A 367 -3.89 -9.81 -16.76
CA ASN A 367 -2.66 -10.59 -16.94
C ASN A 367 -2.59 -11.86 -16.06
N SER A 368 -3.27 -11.87 -14.91
CA SER A 368 -3.33 -13.05 -14.06
C SER A 368 -4.29 -14.14 -14.56
N GLY A 369 -4.91 -13.95 -15.75
CA GLY A 369 -5.85 -14.90 -16.32
C GLY A 369 -7.20 -14.96 -15.60
N ASP A 370 -7.57 -13.92 -14.84
CA ASP A 370 -8.87 -13.81 -14.21
C ASP A 370 -9.97 -13.79 -15.29
N ARG A 371 -10.76 -14.88 -15.37
CA ARG A 371 -11.82 -15.04 -16.36
C ARG A 371 -12.92 -13.99 -16.26
N SER A 372 -13.01 -13.26 -15.15
CA SER A 372 -13.94 -12.16 -14.94
C SER A 372 -13.40 -10.81 -15.43
N ALA A 373 -12.11 -10.74 -15.80
CA ALA A 373 -11.50 -9.52 -16.28
C ALA A 373 -12.02 -9.16 -17.68
N VAL A 374 -12.39 -7.89 -17.84
CA VAL A 374 -12.80 -7.33 -19.14
C VAL A 374 -11.55 -6.84 -19.86
N LYS A 375 -11.21 -7.48 -20.97
CA LYS A 375 -10.01 -7.16 -21.75
C LYS A 375 -10.03 -5.71 -22.22
N GLY A 376 -8.92 -4.99 -22.01
CA GLY A 376 -8.75 -3.60 -22.39
C GLY A 376 -9.42 -2.57 -21.47
N LEU A 377 -10.08 -3.00 -20.40
CA LEU A 377 -10.68 -2.07 -19.43
C LEU A 377 -9.63 -1.23 -18.71
N GLY A 378 -8.48 -1.83 -18.40
CA GLY A 378 -7.36 -1.12 -17.78
C GLY A 378 -6.86 0.04 -18.65
N MET A 379 -6.65 -0.19 -19.96
CA MET A 379 -6.26 0.86 -20.91
C MET A 379 -7.33 1.96 -21.03
N MET A 380 -8.60 1.59 -21.08
CA MET A 380 -9.69 2.58 -21.14
C MET A 380 -9.66 3.50 -19.91
N LEU A 381 -9.54 2.94 -18.71
CA LEU A 381 -9.47 3.72 -17.47
C LEU A 381 -8.20 4.57 -17.40
N ALA A 382 -7.06 4.06 -17.88
CA ALA A 382 -5.81 4.80 -17.93
C ALA A 382 -5.93 6.03 -18.83
N ARG A 383 -6.57 5.90 -20.01
CA ARG A 383 -6.85 7.03 -20.92
C ARG A 383 -7.82 8.04 -20.31
N GLN A 384 -8.82 7.60 -19.55
CA GLN A 384 -9.71 8.50 -18.83
C GLN A 384 -8.97 9.26 -17.71
N ALA A 385 -8.09 8.59 -16.97
CA ALA A 385 -7.27 9.23 -15.95
C ALA A 385 -6.37 10.33 -16.55
N GLU A 386 -5.73 10.04 -17.68
CA GLU A 386 -4.90 11.01 -18.39
C GLU A 386 -5.71 12.18 -18.93
N ALA A 387 -6.92 11.94 -19.45
CA ALA A 387 -7.82 13.00 -19.90
C ALA A 387 -8.33 13.90 -18.76
N LEU A 388 -8.42 13.40 -17.54
CA LEU A 388 -8.75 14.20 -16.33
C LEU A 388 -7.57 15.08 -15.89
N ASP A 389 -6.35 14.56 -15.97
CA ASP A 389 -5.14 15.28 -15.58
C ASP A 389 -3.94 14.88 -16.47
N HIS A 390 -3.71 15.65 -17.52
CA HIS A 390 -2.60 15.45 -18.47
C HIS A 390 -1.20 15.61 -17.83
N ASN A 391 -1.12 16.30 -16.69
CA ASN A 391 0.11 16.56 -15.97
C ASN A 391 0.34 15.56 -14.83
N SER A 392 -0.57 14.63 -14.60
CA SER A 392 -0.38 13.55 -13.64
C SER A 392 0.62 12.52 -14.15
N ALA A 393 1.77 12.39 -13.47
CA ALA A 393 2.74 11.34 -13.75
C ALA A 393 2.11 9.94 -13.63
N ALA A 394 1.27 9.72 -12.60
CA ALA A 394 0.58 8.46 -12.37
C ALA A 394 -0.40 8.11 -13.51
N ALA A 395 -1.15 9.09 -14.02
CA ALA A 395 -2.09 8.88 -15.12
C ALA A 395 -1.37 8.54 -16.44
N ASN A 396 -0.31 9.26 -16.77
CA ASN A 396 0.53 8.97 -17.94
C ASN A 396 1.18 7.59 -17.81
N PHE A 397 1.65 7.23 -16.61
CA PHE A 397 2.25 5.93 -16.36
C PHE A 397 1.22 4.78 -16.43
N ALA A 398 -0.02 4.98 -16.02
CA ALA A 398 -1.08 3.99 -16.18
C ALA A 398 -1.33 3.65 -17.66
N VAL A 399 -1.25 4.66 -18.56
CA VAL A 399 -1.31 4.41 -20.01
C VAL A 399 -0.09 3.63 -20.49
N SER A 400 1.11 4.00 -20.03
CA SER A 400 2.36 3.28 -20.33
C SER A 400 2.26 1.80 -19.96
N GLN A 401 1.90 1.52 -18.71
CA GLN A 401 1.74 0.13 -18.23
C GLN A 401 0.72 -0.66 -19.03
N SER A 402 -0.44 -0.04 -19.31
CA SER A 402 -1.48 -0.72 -20.08
C SER A 402 -1.02 -1.06 -21.51
N ALA A 403 -0.19 -0.21 -22.12
CA ALA A 403 0.39 -0.45 -23.43
C ALA A 403 1.42 -1.59 -23.38
N PHE A 404 2.33 -1.58 -22.41
CA PHE A 404 3.30 -2.67 -22.23
C PHE A 404 2.60 -4.03 -21.98
N PHE A 405 1.55 -4.05 -21.16
CA PHE A 405 0.78 -5.27 -20.91
C PHE A 405 0.00 -5.75 -22.14
N ALA A 406 -0.33 -4.84 -23.07
CA ALA A 406 -0.91 -5.21 -24.36
C ALA A 406 0.14 -5.64 -25.41
N GLY A 407 1.45 -5.60 -25.07
CA GLY A 407 2.56 -5.89 -25.99
C GLY A 407 2.95 -4.72 -26.89
N ASP A 408 2.37 -3.53 -26.70
CA ASP A 408 2.71 -2.32 -27.45
C ASP A 408 3.85 -1.57 -26.74
N CYS A 409 5.08 -2.05 -26.96
CA CYS A 409 6.28 -1.51 -26.32
C CYS A 409 6.59 -0.07 -26.75
N GLU A 410 6.26 0.32 -27.99
CA GLU A 410 6.51 1.67 -28.51
C GLU A 410 5.63 2.71 -27.80
N THR A 411 4.32 2.48 -27.78
CA THR A 411 3.38 3.33 -27.04
C THR A 411 3.71 3.33 -25.54
N GLY A 412 4.04 2.17 -24.96
CA GLY A 412 4.45 2.04 -23.56
C GLY A 412 5.64 2.94 -23.22
N LEU A 413 6.69 2.89 -24.05
CA LEU A 413 7.88 3.72 -23.88
C LEU A 413 7.58 5.21 -23.95
N ALA A 414 6.81 5.65 -24.97
CA ALA A 414 6.50 7.06 -25.17
C ALA A 414 5.78 7.66 -23.95
N TRP A 415 4.74 6.98 -23.44
CA TRP A 415 3.99 7.43 -22.27
C TRP A 415 4.77 7.28 -20.96
N GLY A 416 5.63 6.26 -20.86
CA GLY A 416 6.49 6.06 -19.69
C GLY A 416 7.53 7.18 -19.56
N LYS A 417 8.18 7.57 -20.64
CA LYS A 417 9.11 8.71 -20.65
C LYS A 417 8.42 10.01 -20.23
N LYS A 418 7.23 10.28 -20.78
CA LYS A 418 6.43 11.46 -20.37
C LYS A 418 6.11 11.43 -18.88
N ALA A 419 5.78 10.25 -18.32
CA ALA A 419 5.50 10.11 -16.89
C ALA A 419 6.73 10.40 -16.02
N VAL A 420 7.92 9.91 -16.41
CA VAL A 420 9.19 10.22 -15.73
C VAL A 420 9.55 11.69 -15.83
N GLU A 421 9.33 12.34 -16.98
CA GLU A 421 9.54 13.79 -17.15
C GLU A 421 8.64 14.61 -16.23
N LEU A 422 7.38 14.18 -16.03
CA LEU A 422 6.44 14.85 -15.11
C LEU A 422 6.80 14.67 -13.63
N ASN A 423 7.37 13.54 -13.25
CA ASN A 423 7.90 13.32 -11.90
C ASN A 423 9.15 12.44 -11.92
N PRO A 424 10.34 13.02 -12.08
CA PRO A 424 11.61 12.28 -12.12
C PRO A 424 11.98 11.65 -10.75
N LEU A 425 11.37 12.10 -9.66
CA LEU A 425 11.60 11.57 -8.32
C LEU A 425 10.71 10.37 -7.97
N ASN A 426 9.76 10.02 -8.83
CA ASN A 426 8.94 8.84 -8.60
C ASN A 426 9.69 7.55 -8.97
N SER A 427 10.41 7.00 -8.00
CA SER A 427 11.21 5.78 -8.13
C SER A 427 10.40 4.59 -8.68
N ARG A 428 9.12 4.50 -8.35
CA ARG A 428 8.24 3.46 -8.88
C ARG A 428 8.03 3.62 -10.38
N ILE A 429 7.75 4.84 -10.86
CA ILE A 429 7.53 5.10 -12.30
C ILE A 429 8.80 4.79 -13.09
N SER A 430 9.94 5.34 -12.69
CA SER A 430 11.21 5.10 -13.38
C SER A 430 11.62 3.63 -13.30
N GLY A 431 11.51 3.00 -12.14
CA GLY A 431 11.88 1.61 -11.94
C GLY A 431 11.05 0.63 -12.76
N TYR A 432 9.73 0.76 -12.77
CA TYR A 432 8.88 -0.09 -13.60
C TYR A 432 8.99 0.21 -15.09
N LEU A 433 9.21 1.48 -15.48
CA LEU A 433 9.54 1.80 -16.87
C LEU A 433 10.80 1.04 -17.30
N GLY A 434 11.86 1.09 -16.48
CA GLY A 434 13.09 0.35 -16.73
C GLY A 434 12.86 -1.16 -16.85
N LEU A 435 12.06 -1.75 -15.96
CA LEU A 435 11.70 -3.17 -16.01
C LEU A 435 10.96 -3.52 -17.32
N TYR A 436 9.98 -2.74 -17.73
CA TYR A 436 9.24 -2.98 -18.98
C TYR A 436 10.12 -2.78 -20.22
N MET A 437 11.01 -1.78 -20.20
CA MET A 437 11.99 -1.59 -21.28
C MET A 437 12.91 -2.81 -21.42
N ILE A 438 13.40 -3.36 -20.30
CA ILE A 438 14.21 -4.61 -20.28
C ILE A 438 13.40 -5.77 -20.87
N ALA A 439 12.14 -5.92 -20.47
CA ALA A 439 11.27 -6.99 -20.98
C ALA A 439 10.93 -6.86 -22.49
N CYS A 440 11.05 -5.65 -23.04
CA CYS A 440 10.83 -5.36 -24.46
C CYS A 440 12.15 -5.23 -25.26
N ASP A 441 13.30 -5.61 -24.70
CA ASP A 441 14.63 -5.43 -25.30
C ASP A 441 14.93 -3.99 -25.75
N ILE A 442 14.37 -3.01 -25.05
CA ILE A 442 14.62 -1.58 -25.31
C ILE A 442 15.89 -1.14 -24.56
N PRO A 443 16.85 -0.49 -25.24
CA PRO A 443 18.06 0.02 -24.60
C PRO A 443 17.77 0.99 -23.44
N ASP A 444 18.75 1.12 -22.53
CA ASP A 444 18.72 2.02 -21.36
C ASP A 444 17.71 1.64 -20.26
N GLY A 445 16.95 0.54 -20.39
CA GLY A 445 16.00 0.11 -19.35
C GLY A 445 16.67 -0.10 -17.99
N GLU A 446 17.87 -0.66 -17.95
CA GLU A 446 18.64 -0.84 -16.72
C GLU A 446 18.97 0.49 -16.04
N LYS A 447 19.27 1.55 -16.82
CA LYS A 447 19.57 2.88 -16.26
C LYS A 447 18.39 3.43 -15.47
N TYR A 448 17.17 3.33 -16.02
CA TYR A 448 15.94 3.75 -15.31
C TYR A 448 15.70 2.93 -14.02
N ALA A 449 15.89 1.62 -14.11
CA ALA A 449 15.72 0.73 -12.96
C ALA A 449 16.77 0.98 -11.86
N ALA A 450 18.05 1.14 -12.23
CA ALA A 450 19.12 1.42 -11.31
C ALA A 450 18.97 2.80 -10.62
N GLN A 451 18.57 3.83 -11.37
CA GLN A 451 18.26 5.14 -10.81
C GLN A 451 17.13 5.08 -9.77
N ALA A 452 16.12 4.24 -10.01
CA ALA A 452 15.03 4.04 -9.05
C ALA A 452 15.53 3.44 -7.74
N LEU A 453 16.43 2.45 -7.80
CA LEU A 453 17.06 1.83 -6.61
C LEU A 453 17.96 2.82 -5.87
N GLU A 454 18.63 3.71 -6.59
CA GLU A 454 19.45 4.75 -5.98
C GLU A 454 18.62 5.78 -5.22
N LEU A 455 17.47 6.19 -5.76
CA LEU A 455 16.56 7.16 -5.15
C LEU A 455 15.79 6.57 -3.96
N ASP A 456 15.39 5.31 -4.05
CA ASP A 456 14.52 4.65 -3.07
C ASP A 456 15.04 3.26 -2.69
N PRO A 457 15.73 3.13 -1.56
CA PRO A 457 16.17 1.83 -1.06
C PRO A 457 15.03 0.84 -0.76
N ASN A 458 13.79 1.33 -0.66
CA ASN A 458 12.59 0.50 -0.46
C ASN A 458 11.83 0.22 -1.76
N ALA A 459 12.44 0.45 -2.92
CA ALA A 459 11.85 0.16 -4.22
C ALA A 459 11.40 -1.30 -4.34
N ASP A 460 10.49 -1.58 -5.28
CA ASP A 460 9.93 -2.92 -5.46
C ASP A 460 11.01 -3.95 -5.84
N LEU A 461 10.92 -5.13 -5.25
CA LEU A 461 11.87 -6.23 -5.44
C LEU A 461 12.01 -6.67 -6.90
N ALA A 462 10.95 -6.53 -7.70
CA ALA A 462 11.00 -6.85 -9.12
C ALA A 462 11.96 -5.92 -9.89
N ILE A 463 12.10 -4.66 -9.44
CA ILE A 463 13.05 -3.71 -10.02
C ILE A 463 14.49 -4.14 -9.70
N ALA A 464 14.75 -4.51 -8.43
CA ALA A 464 16.05 -5.03 -8.02
C ALA A 464 16.39 -6.33 -8.77
N ALA A 465 15.43 -7.23 -8.95
CA ALA A 465 15.60 -8.44 -9.72
C ALA A 465 15.97 -8.15 -11.19
N ALA A 466 15.32 -7.17 -11.82
CA ALA A 466 15.62 -6.78 -13.20
C ALA A 466 17.06 -6.25 -13.33
N VAL A 467 17.52 -5.39 -12.41
CA VAL A 467 18.90 -4.87 -12.41
C VAL A 467 19.91 -6.00 -12.17
N ALA A 468 19.66 -6.85 -11.15
CA ALA A 468 20.53 -7.99 -10.86
C ALA A 468 20.62 -8.97 -12.06
N PHE A 469 19.52 -9.16 -12.78
CA PHE A 469 19.51 -9.99 -13.98
C PHE A 469 20.36 -9.40 -15.11
N GLN A 470 20.35 -8.07 -15.34
CA GLN A 470 21.23 -7.43 -16.31
C GLN A 470 22.71 -7.55 -15.91
N MET A 471 23.04 -7.44 -14.60
CA MET A 471 24.37 -7.73 -14.10
C MET A 471 24.80 -9.17 -14.43
N LEU A 472 23.92 -10.16 -14.25
CA LEU A 472 24.21 -11.55 -14.62
C LEU A 472 24.41 -11.72 -16.13
N LYS A 473 23.65 -11.03 -16.97
CA LYS A 473 23.87 -11.03 -18.44
C LYS A 473 25.27 -10.55 -18.81
N ARG A 474 25.84 -9.60 -18.06
CA ARG A 474 27.22 -9.11 -18.24
C ARG A 474 28.29 -9.94 -17.53
N GLY A 475 27.90 -10.95 -16.75
CA GLY A 475 28.84 -11.78 -15.98
C GLY A 475 29.27 -11.19 -14.64
N GLU A 476 28.62 -10.13 -14.17
CA GLU A 476 28.87 -9.44 -12.90
C GLU A 476 28.21 -10.16 -11.72
N ALA A 477 28.56 -11.46 -11.55
CA ALA A 477 27.86 -12.34 -10.61
C ALA A 477 28.00 -11.90 -9.14
N GLN A 478 29.12 -11.29 -8.75
CA GLN A 478 29.33 -10.80 -7.39
C GLN A 478 28.37 -9.63 -7.08
N ALA A 479 28.31 -8.63 -7.94
CA ALA A 479 27.41 -7.48 -7.78
C ALA A 479 25.94 -7.90 -7.77
N ALA A 480 25.55 -8.83 -8.67
CA ALA A 480 24.19 -9.37 -8.71
C ALA A 480 23.83 -10.10 -7.40
N ARG A 481 24.77 -10.88 -6.83
CA ARG A 481 24.56 -11.57 -5.54
C ARG A 481 24.40 -10.60 -4.39
N GLU A 482 25.24 -9.58 -4.33
CA GLU A 482 25.18 -8.54 -3.28
C GLU A 482 23.84 -7.80 -3.32
N LEU A 483 23.44 -7.31 -4.50
CA LEU A 483 22.16 -6.62 -4.70
C LEU A 483 20.99 -7.53 -4.31
N SER A 484 20.96 -8.78 -4.82
CA SER A 484 19.88 -9.72 -4.50
C SER A 484 19.81 -10.02 -3.00
N SER A 485 20.95 -10.22 -2.35
CA SER A 485 21.03 -10.51 -0.90
C SER A 485 20.55 -9.34 -0.05
N GLU A 486 20.91 -8.10 -0.42
CA GLU A 486 20.52 -6.88 0.28
C GLU A 486 18.98 -6.72 0.26
N TYR A 487 18.37 -6.81 -0.93
CA TYR A 487 16.93 -6.66 -1.08
C TYR A 487 16.15 -7.84 -0.50
N MET A 488 16.66 -9.07 -0.59
CA MET A 488 16.06 -10.23 0.10
C MET A 488 16.11 -10.08 1.61
N ALA A 489 17.19 -9.54 2.18
CA ALA A 489 17.33 -9.32 3.62
C ALA A 489 16.41 -8.21 4.15
N SER A 490 16.12 -7.20 3.34
CA SER A 490 15.23 -6.08 3.68
C SER A 490 13.75 -6.42 3.50
N SER A 491 13.43 -7.49 2.75
CA SER A 491 12.06 -7.85 2.38
C SER A 491 11.45 -8.90 3.28
N LEU A 492 10.13 -8.81 3.37
CA LEU A 492 9.28 -9.80 4.06
C LEU A 492 8.52 -10.70 3.09
N ARG A 493 8.62 -10.39 1.81
CA ARG A 493 8.01 -11.13 0.72
C ARG A 493 9.10 -11.89 -0.04
N ASP A 494 8.78 -13.12 -0.38
CA ASP A 494 9.54 -13.87 -1.36
C ASP A 494 9.24 -13.32 -2.76
N GLU A 495 10.25 -12.83 -3.46
CA GLU A 495 10.17 -12.45 -4.86
C GLU A 495 10.93 -13.48 -5.69
N PRO A 496 10.21 -14.34 -6.46
CA PRO A 496 10.83 -15.44 -7.18
C PRO A 496 11.91 -15.00 -8.16
N ALA A 497 11.72 -13.84 -8.81
CA ALA A 497 12.70 -13.31 -9.75
C ALA A 497 14.00 -12.89 -9.04
N LEU A 498 13.89 -12.28 -7.86
CA LEU A 498 15.05 -11.87 -7.06
C LEU A 498 15.79 -13.09 -6.47
N GLU A 499 15.05 -14.09 -6.00
CA GLU A 499 15.65 -15.37 -5.58
C GLU A 499 16.38 -16.07 -6.72
N LEU A 500 15.80 -16.06 -7.92
CA LEU A 500 16.43 -16.63 -9.09
C LEU A 500 17.77 -15.95 -9.39
N THR A 501 17.84 -14.61 -9.32
CA THR A 501 19.11 -13.89 -9.52
C THR A 501 20.14 -14.23 -8.45
N TYR A 502 19.73 -14.41 -7.20
CA TYR A 502 20.57 -14.92 -6.13
C TYR A 502 21.09 -16.35 -6.40
N ILE A 503 20.21 -17.25 -6.87
CA ILE A 503 20.55 -18.63 -7.21
C ILE A 503 21.60 -18.66 -8.33
N LEU A 504 21.33 -17.96 -9.43
CA LEU A 504 22.20 -17.95 -10.60
C LEU A 504 23.57 -17.31 -10.30
N SER A 505 23.58 -16.18 -9.56
CA SER A 505 24.83 -15.55 -9.13
C SER A 505 25.66 -16.45 -8.21
N SER A 506 25.02 -17.14 -7.26
CA SER A 506 25.70 -18.09 -6.37
C SER A 506 26.30 -19.26 -7.15
N ALA A 507 25.59 -19.79 -8.16
CA ALA A 507 26.13 -20.84 -9.02
C ALA A 507 27.32 -20.36 -9.85
N MET A 508 27.24 -19.15 -10.43
CA MET A 508 28.35 -18.56 -11.21
C MET A 508 29.59 -18.28 -10.34
N LEU A 509 29.42 -18.03 -9.05
CA LEU A 509 30.50 -17.85 -8.06
C LEU A 509 31.00 -19.18 -7.48
N ASN A 510 30.61 -20.33 -8.05
CA ASN A 510 30.96 -21.68 -7.60
C ASN A 510 30.40 -22.08 -6.22
N ASP A 511 29.46 -21.34 -5.65
CA ASP A 511 28.71 -21.72 -4.46
C ASP A 511 27.52 -22.63 -4.83
N ARG A 512 27.87 -23.77 -5.47
CA ARG A 512 26.87 -24.71 -6.03
C ARG A 512 25.99 -25.34 -4.96
N GLN A 513 26.48 -25.50 -3.75
CA GLN A 513 25.69 -26.10 -2.67
C GLN A 513 24.54 -25.17 -2.26
N GLU A 514 24.84 -23.91 -2.06
CA GLU A 514 23.82 -22.91 -1.72
C GLU A 514 22.85 -22.69 -2.89
N ALA A 515 23.36 -22.54 -4.10
CA ALA A 515 22.53 -22.38 -5.30
C ALA A 515 21.53 -23.54 -5.48
N ARG A 516 21.97 -24.79 -5.33
CA ARG A 516 21.08 -25.97 -5.41
C ARG A 516 20.07 -26.02 -4.27
N ARG A 517 20.46 -25.63 -3.05
CA ARG A 517 19.55 -25.55 -1.90
C ARG A 517 18.44 -24.53 -2.14
N ALA A 518 18.82 -23.32 -2.59
CA ALA A 518 17.88 -22.25 -2.88
C ALA A 518 16.96 -22.60 -4.07
N TRP A 519 17.51 -23.20 -5.14
CA TRP A 519 16.72 -23.71 -6.27
C TRP A 519 15.67 -24.74 -5.84
N LYS A 520 16.07 -25.69 -5.01
CA LYS A 520 15.15 -26.68 -4.46
C LYS A 520 14.01 -26.04 -3.67
N SER A 521 14.33 -25.04 -2.85
CA SER A 521 13.32 -24.28 -2.09
C SER A 521 12.35 -23.57 -3.02
N LEU A 522 12.86 -22.91 -4.06
CA LEU A 522 12.07 -22.21 -5.07
C LEU A 522 11.13 -23.16 -5.81
N ALA A 523 11.63 -24.29 -6.35
CA ALA A 523 10.83 -25.26 -7.07
C ALA A 523 9.71 -25.88 -6.19
N LEU A 524 10.03 -26.26 -4.96
CA LEU A 524 9.06 -26.85 -4.02
C LEU A 524 7.92 -25.89 -3.67
N ARG A 525 8.15 -24.59 -3.66
CA ARG A 525 7.11 -23.57 -3.40
C ARG A 525 6.01 -23.59 -4.46
N TYR A 526 6.35 -23.98 -5.69
CA TYR A 526 5.41 -24.14 -6.79
C TYR A 526 4.93 -25.58 -6.97
N GLY A 527 5.15 -26.44 -5.99
CA GLY A 527 4.74 -27.85 -6.04
C GLY A 527 5.55 -28.72 -7.01
N LEU A 528 6.71 -28.21 -7.45
CA LEU A 528 7.62 -28.87 -8.37
C LEU A 528 8.84 -29.47 -7.62
N SER A 529 9.55 -30.38 -8.25
CA SER A 529 10.77 -30.98 -7.69
C SER A 529 12.03 -30.21 -8.09
N GLU A 530 13.11 -30.38 -7.35
CA GLU A 530 14.43 -29.85 -7.73
C GLU A 530 14.94 -30.38 -9.11
N LYS A 531 14.36 -31.46 -9.61
CA LYS A 531 14.67 -32.08 -10.89
C LYS A 531 13.75 -31.66 -12.04
N SER A 532 12.70 -30.88 -11.72
CA SER A 532 11.81 -30.34 -12.75
C SER A 532 12.59 -29.45 -13.71
N PRO A 533 12.27 -29.48 -15.02
CA PRO A 533 12.93 -28.62 -15.99
C PRO A 533 12.85 -27.13 -15.57
N PRO A 534 13.94 -26.36 -15.63
CA PRO A 534 13.93 -24.96 -15.24
C PRO A 534 12.83 -24.14 -15.92
N ARG A 535 12.57 -24.38 -17.20
CA ARG A 535 11.48 -23.74 -17.96
C ARG A 535 10.11 -23.95 -17.33
N GLU A 536 9.84 -25.16 -16.79
CA GLU A 536 8.59 -25.48 -16.13
C GLU A 536 8.44 -24.69 -14.82
N VAL A 537 9.53 -24.58 -14.05
CA VAL A 537 9.56 -23.80 -12.82
C VAL A 537 9.36 -22.32 -13.11
N LEU A 538 10.08 -21.76 -14.09
CA LEU A 538 9.96 -20.35 -14.50
C LEU A 538 8.56 -20.02 -15.02
N GLY A 539 7.94 -20.92 -15.79
CA GLY A 539 6.58 -20.75 -16.32
C GLY A 539 5.47 -20.66 -15.26
N GLN A 540 5.79 -20.88 -13.96
CA GLN A 540 4.81 -20.68 -12.88
C GLN A 540 4.55 -19.20 -12.57
N TRP A 541 5.47 -18.30 -12.96
CA TRP A 541 5.34 -16.85 -12.69
C TRP A 541 5.80 -15.95 -13.85
N ILE A 542 6.32 -16.50 -14.94
CA ILE A 542 6.74 -15.77 -16.15
C ILE A 542 5.90 -16.25 -17.31
N ASP A 543 5.07 -15.35 -17.84
CA ASP A 543 4.21 -15.63 -18.99
C ASP A 543 4.89 -15.38 -20.35
N SER A 544 6.01 -14.63 -20.37
CA SER A 544 6.73 -14.29 -21.61
C SER A 544 7.73 -15.39 -22.00
N PRO A 545 7.51 -16.10 -23.12
CA PRO A 545 8.44 -17.12 -23.61
C PRO A 545 9.83 -16.55 -23.95
N SER A 546 9.91 -15.34 -24.52
CA SER A 546 11.18 -14.67 -24.84
C SER A 546 11.99 -14.34 -23.60
N LEU A 547 11.35 -13.87 -22.53
CA LEU A 547 12.03 -13.62 -21.26
C LEU A 547 12.53 -14.92 -20.62
N ILE A 548 11.76 -16.02 -20.73
CA ILE A 548 12.22 -17.35 -20.28
C ILE A 548 13.45 -17.79 -21.09
N ASP A 549 13.48 -17.58 -22.40
CA ASP A 549 14.63 -17.92 -23.25
C ASP A 549 15.88 -17.14 -22.85
N ASP A 550 15.74 -15.85 -22.58
CA ASP A 550 16.82 -15.00 -22.07
C ASP A 550 17.37 -15.50 -20.71
N ILE A 551 16.45 -15.81 -19.79
CA ILE A 551 16.83 -16.36 -18.48
C ILE A 551 17.53 -17.70 -18.64
N MET A 552 17.07 -18.57 -19.52
CA MET A 552 17.71 -19.87 -19.78
C MET A 552 19.14 -19.73 -20.30
N THR A 553 19.42 -18.68 -21.09
CA THR A 553 20.80 -18.39 -21.54
C THR A 553 21.73 -18.11 -20.37
N VAL A 554 21.27 -17.35 -19.36
CA VAL A 554 22.03 -17.09 -18.13
C VAL A 554 22.10 -18.34 -17.27
N PHE A 555 21.01 -19.12 -17.22
CA PHE A 555 20.91 -20.36 -16.47
C PHE A 555 21.94 -21.40 -16.93
N ASP A 556 22.06 -21.59 -18.24
CA ASP A 556 23.03 -22.52 -18.85
C ASP A 556 24.47 -22.08 -18.53
N ARG A 557 24.78 -20.79 -18.58
CA ARG A 557 26.09 -20.25 -18.21
C ARG A 557 26.41 -20.38 -16.73
N SER A 558 25.41 -20.42 -15.87
CA SER A 558 25.61 -20.50 -14.42
C SER A 558 26.24 -21.82 -13.97
N GLY A 559 26.09 -22.88 -14.75
CA GLY A 559 26.58 -24.23 -14.43
C GLY A 559 25.86 -24.85 -13.22
N LEU A 560 24.67 -24.41 -12.87
CA LEU A 560 23.91 -24.89 -11.70
C LEU A 560 23.65 -26.41 -11.78
N PHE A 561 23.37 -26.94 -12.98
CA PHE A 561 23.18 -28.36 -13.25
C PHE A 561 24.30 -28.98 -14.09
N GLY A 562 25.35 -28.25 -14.37
CA GLY A 562 26.55 -28.79 -15.03
C GLY A 562 27.28 -29.76 -14.10
N ASN A 563 27.84 -30.85 -14.72
CA ASN A 563 28.63 -31.86 -14.05
C ASN A 563 29.90 -31.27 -13.39
#